data_95c2cd2571471c4fa1a3c7063f80f73e
#
_entry.id   95c2cd2571471c4fa1a3c7063f80f73e
#
_cell.length_a   1.000
_cell.length_b   1.000
_cell.length_c   1.000
_cell.angle_alpha   90.00
_cell.angle_beta   90.00
_cell.angle_gamma   90.00
#
_symmetry.space_group_name_H-M   'P 1'
#
loop_
_entity.id
_entity.type
_entity.pdbx_description
1 polymer ?
#
loop_
_entity_poly.entity_id
_entity_poly.type
_entity_poly.pdbx_seq_one_letter_code
_entity_poly.pdbx_strand_id
1 'polypeptide(L)'
;MKTSASNFLFSVIVPAPFGAVGLRTSTGVVRELVYLPPSFAASSPTDALAELAGQQVSRYLSDPDFCFDLPLAQVGTAFQRKVWAVIAAIPRGDVLTYGEVAKIIGSAPRAVGQACGANWFPLVIACHRVTATGGLGGFSHDDNAAGFHLGVKRWLLAHEGVTDV
;
A
#
# COMPACT_ATOMS: atom_id res chain seq x y z
N MET A 1 1.15 14.85 0.50
CA MET A 1 1.21 14.71 -0.95
C MET A 1 2.31 13.76 -1.35
N LYS A 2 1.99 12.83 -2.20
CA LYS A 2 2.99 11.92 -2.75
C LYS A 2 3.76 12.66 -3.81
N THR A 3 5.04 12.82 -3.61
CA THR A 3 5.86 13.65 -4.45
C THR A 3 6.49 12.88 -5.59
N SER A 4 7.00 13.61 -6.55
CA SER A 4 7.83 13.05 -7.59
C SER A 4 8.99 12.32 -6.95
N ALA A 5 9.26 11.17 -7.44
CA ALA A 5 10.27 10.34 -6.86
C ALA A 5 11.62 10.68 -7.44
N SER A 6 12.52 11.04 -6.57
CA SER A 6 13.95 11.08 -6.83
C SER A 6 14.60 10.14 -5.85
N ASN A 7 15.58 9.36 -6.30
CA ASN A 7 16.18 8.32 -5.46
C ASN A 7 16.67 8.85 -4.12
N PHE A 8 17.26 10.03 -4.09
CA PHE A 8 17.79 10.60 -2.85
C PHE A 8 16.69 11.07 -1.89
N LEU A 9 15.42 11.10 -2.33
CA LEU A 9 14.31 11.46 -1.45
C LEU A 9 13.81 10.29 -0.62
N PHE A 10 14.25 9.09 -0.90
CA PHE A 10 13.82 7.89 -0.17
C PHE A 10 14.90 7.42 0.79
N SER A 11 14.48 6.94 1.94
CA SER A 11 15.39 6.35 2.94
C SER A 11 15.89 4.99 2.48
N VAL A 12 15.12 4.28 1.67
CA VAL A 12 15.50 3.05 1.02
C VAL A 12 14.57 2.80 -0.17
N ILE A 13 15.09 2.18 -1.22
CA ILE A 13 14.30 1.71 -2.37
C ILE A 13 14.53 0.21 -2.51
N VAL A 14 13.46 -0.56 -2.41
CA VAL A 14 13.49 -2.03 -2.47
C VAL A 14 12.97 -2.47 -3.84
N PRO A 15 13.74 -3.24 -4.61
CA PRO A 15 13.24 -3.74 -5.90
C PRO A 15 12.09 -4.73 -5.70
N ALA A 16 11.15 -4.71 -6.62
CA ALA A 16 9.98 -5.57 -6.60
C ALA A 16 9.66 -6.04 -8.02
N PRO A 17 8.91 -7.14 -8.19
CA PRO A 17 8.54 -7.62 -9.52
C PRO A 17 7.79 -6.59 -10.37
N PHE A 18 7.03 -5.70 -9.74
CA PHE A 18 6.27 -4.64 -10.42
C PHE A 18 7.07 -3.34 -10.58
N GLY A 19 8.28 -3.28 -10.07
CA GLY A 19 9.10 -2.06 -10.09
C GLY A 19 9.91 -1.94 -8.81
N ALA A 20 9.46 -1.12 -7.90
CA ALA A 20 10.12 -0.95 -6.60
C ALA A 20 9.17 -0.39 -5.56
N VAL A 21 9.60 -0.43 -4.30
CA VAL A 21 8.91 0.22 -3.18
C VAL A 21 9.89 1.21 -2.56
N GLY A 22 9.53 2.47 -2.55
CA GLY A 22 10.29 3.52 -1.86
C GLY A 22 9.71 3.77 -0.48
N LEU A 23 10.58 3.91 0.51
CA LEU A 23 10.17 4.21 1.88
C LEU A 23 10.85 5.47 2.37
N ARG A 24 10.13 6.26 3.15
CA ARG A 24 10.67 7.41 3.87
C ARG A 24 10.52 7.18 5.36
N THR A 25 11.62 7.38 6.06
CA THR A 25 11.67 7.28 7.53
C THR A 25 12.16 8.60 8.10
N SER A 26 11.72 8.93 9.30
CA SER A 26 12.15 10.13 9.99
C SER A 26 11.75 10.02 11.46
N THR A 27 12.64 10.40 12.37
CA THR A 27 12.36 10.47 13.80
C THR A 27 11.75 9.18 14.39
N GLY A 28 12.25 8.03 13.93
CA GLY A 28 11.85 6.73 14.47
C GLY A 28 10.53 6.19 13.96
N VAL A 29 9.96 6.76 12.92
CA VAL A 29 8.72 6.25 12.30
C VAL A 29 8.85 6.18 10.79
N VAL A 30 8.07 5.30 10.17
CA VAL A 30 7.89 5.28 8.73
C VAL A 30 6.92 6.39 8.36
N ARG A 31 7.34 7.28 7.47
CA ARG A 31 6.56 8.43 7.03
C ARG A 31 5.69 8.11 5.84
N GLU A 32 6.19 7.28 4.92
CA GLU A 32 5.51 6.99 3.68
C GLU A 32 6.09 5.76 3.01
N LEU A 33 5.23 5.01 2.30
CA LEU A 33 5.64 4.03 1.30
C LEU A 33 5.07 4.47 -0.05
N VAL A 34 5.82 4.25 -1.12
CA VAL A 34 5.38 4.61 -2.48
C VAL A 34 5.72 3.46 -3.42
N TYR A 35 4.77 3.08 -4.27
CA TYR A 35 5.07 2.15 -5.37
C TYR A 35 5.76 2.93 -6.48
N LEU A 36 6.87 2.40 -6.97
CA LEU A 36 7.71 3.06 -7.97
C LEU A 36 7.82 2.19 -9.22
N PRO A 37 7.87 2.81 -10.42
CA PRO A 37 8.11 2.07 -11.65
C PRO A 37 9.53 1.50 -11.70
N PRO A 38 9.81 0.55 -12.64
CA PRO A 38 11.13 -0.12 -12.69
C PRO A 38 12.31 0.80 -12.97
N SER A 39 12.08 2.02 -13.42
CA SER A 39 13.14 3.00 -13.66
C SER A 39 13.87 3.44 -12.39
N PHE A 40 13.31 3.15 -11.21
CA PHE A 40 13.93 3.52 -9.94
C PHE A 40 14.86 2.39 -9.48
N ALA A 41 16.14 2.70 -9.42
CA ALA A 41 17.14 1.75 -8.96
C ALA A 41 17.04 1.53 -7.45
N ALA A 42 17.39 0.32 -7.02
CA ALA A 42 17.51 0.01 -5.60
C ALA A 42 18.52 0.95 -4.94
N SER A 43 18.25 1.35 -3.70
CA SER A 43 19.18 2.15 -2.92
C SER A 43 19.34 1.55 -1.53
N SER A 44 20.51 1.82 -0.92
CA SER A 44 20.82 1.33 0.42
C SER A 44 20.05 2.12 1.47
N PRO A 45 19.71 1.49 2.60
CA PRO A 45 19.01 2.19 3.68
C PRO A 45 19.88 3.26 4.33
N THR A 46 19.27 4.39 4.69
CA THR A 46 19.95 5.53 5.29
C THR A 46 19.96 5.51 6.81
N ASP A 47 19.14 4.66 7.43
CA ASP A 47 19.08 4.49 8.88
C ASP A 47 18.59 3.10 9.25
N ALA A 48 18.65 2.76 10.53
CA ALA A 48 18.30 1.42 11.03
C ALA A 48 16.83 1.08 10.76
N LEU A 49 15.93 2.04 10.89
CA LEU A 49 14.52 1.79 10.61
C LEU A 49 14.27 1.56 9.12
N ALA A 50 14.94 2.30 8.24
CA ALA A 50 14.86 2.08 6.80
C ALA A 50 15.37 0.67 6.44
N GLU A 51 16.42 0.20 7.10
CA GLU A 51 16.92 -1.16 6.90
C GLU A 51 15.89 -2.19 7.33
N LEU A 52 15.32 -2.05 8.52
CA LEU A 52 14.28 -2.95 9.01
C LEU A 52 13.06 -2.96 8.08
N ALA A 53 12.58 -1.77 7.70
CA ALA A 53 11.43 -1.64 6.82
C ALA A 53 11.68 -2.26 5.45
N GLY A 54 12.88 -2.03 4.89
CA GLY A 54 13.28 -2.64 3.63
C GLY A 54 13.32 -4.15 3.69
N GLN A 55 13.83 -4.70 4.80
CA GLN A 55 13.85 -6.15 5.02
C GLN A 55 12.45 -6.72 5.10
N GLN A 56 11.53 -6.03 5.77
CA GLN A 56 10.14 -6.49 5.88
C GLN A 56 9.44 -6.46 4.52
N VAL A 57 9.65 -5.42 3.73
CA VAL A 57 9.10 -5.36 2.37
C VAL A 57 9.64 -6.51 1.53
N SER A 58 10.95 -6.75 1.55
CA SER A 58 11.56 -7.87 0.82
C SER A 58 10.99 -9.21 1.27
N ARG A 59 10.78 -9.37 2.56
CA ARG A 59 10.20 -10.58 3.13
C ARG A 59 8.77 -10.80 2.63
N TYR A 60 7.94 -9.77 2.64
CA TYR A 60 6.58 -9.88 2.13
C TYR A 60 6.57 -10.24 0.64
N LEU A 61 7.47 -9.66 -0.15
CA LEU A 61 7.52 -9.92 -1.59
C LEU A 61 7.83 -11.39 -1.91
N SER A 62 8.49 -12.10 -1.01
CA SER A 62 8.75 -13.53 -1.16
C SER A 62 7.79 -14.42 -0.36
N ASP A 63 7.09 -13.87 0.61
CA ASP A 63 6.20 -14.61 1.51
C ASP A 63 4.93 -13.79 1.77
N PRO A 64 3.82 -14.11 1.07
CA PRO A 64 2.58 -13.33 1.22
C PRO A 64 1.95 -13.43 2.61
N ASP A 65 2.37 -14.37 3.43
CA ASP A 65 1.87 -14.50 4.80
C ASP A 65 2.61 -13.62 5.81
N PHE A 66 3.69 -12.95 5.37
CA PHE A 66 4.44 -12.07 6.25
C PHE A 66 3.57 -10.90 6.73
N CYS A 67 3.58 -10.65 8.03
CA CYS A 67 2.84 -9.54 8.65
C CYS A 67 3.81 -8.42 9.01
N PHE A 68 3.53 -7.22 8.52
CA PHE A 68 4.36 -6.06 8.82
C PHE A 68 4.25 -5.65 10.29
N ASP A 69 5.37 -5.24 10.86
CA ASP A 69 5.46 -4.70 12.21
C ASP A 69 6.40 -3.49 12.17
N LEU A 70 5.85 -2.34 11.83
CA LEU A 70 6.61 -1.10 11.64
C LEU A 70 5.90 0.05 12.35
N PRO A 71 6.65 0.93 13.01
CA PRO A 71 6.07 2.14 13.58
C PRO A 71 5.72 3.11 12.46
N LEU A 72 4.43 3.43 12.33
CA LEU A 72 3.93 4.34 11.30
C LEU A 72 3.68 5.72 11.88
N ALA A 73 3.94 6.77 11.10
CA ALA A 73 3.64 8.12 11.49
C ALA A 73 2.13 8.30 11.70
N GLN A 74 1.76 9.15 12.64
CA GLN A 74 0.35 9.49 12.92
C GLN A 74 -0.09 10.54 11.91
N VAL A 75 -0.69 10.11 10.82
CA VAL A 75 -1.14 11.00 9.74
C VAL A 75 -2.57 10.66 9.33
N GLY A 76 -3.21 11.57 8.62
CA GLY A 76 -4.55 11.40 8.10
C GLY A 76 -5.63 11.97 9.02
N THR A 77 -6.81 12.14 8.46
CA THR A 77 -7.99 12.59 9.21
C THR A 77 -8.53 11.45 10.08
N ALA A 78 -9.41 11.79 11.01
CA ALA A 78 -10.08 10.76 11.84
C ALA A 78 -10.84 9.76 10.96
N PHE A 79 -11.50 10.22 9.91
CA PHE A 79 -12.21 9.36 8.97
C PHE A 79 -11.24 8.43 8.21
N GLN A 80 -10.15 8.98 7.69
CA GLN A 80 -9.14 8.20 6.98
C GLN A 80 -8.57 7.10 7.88
N ARG A 81 -8.21 7.45 9.11
CA ARG A 81 -7.68 6.46 10.05
C ARG A 81 -8.69 5.37 10.38
N LYS A 82 -9.97 5.72 10.43
CA LYS A 82 -11.04 4.75 10.66
C LYS A 82 -11.14 3.75 9.51
N VAL A 83 -11.09 4.25 8.28
CA VAL A 83 -11.07 3.40 7.07
C VAL A 83 -9.83 2.51 7.08
N TRP A 84 -8.66 3.10 7.33
CA TRP A 84 -7.39 2.35 7.31
C TRP A 84 -7.35 1.26 8.38
N ALA A 85 -7.97 1.48 9.54
CA ALA A 85 -8.05 0.46 10.59
C ALA A 85 -8.88 -0.76 10.14
N VAL A 86 -9.98 -0.53 9.43
CA VAL A 86 -10.78 -1.63 8.87
C VAL A 86 -9.96 -2.39 7.82
N ILE A 87 -9.26 -1.67 6.95
CA ILE A 87 -8.46 -2.27 5.89
C ILE A 87 -7.30 -3.08 6.47
N ALA A 88 -6.65 -2.56 7.50
CA ALA A 88 -5.53 -3.24 8.16
C ALA A 88 -5.95 -4.58 8.79
N ALA A 89 -7.24 -4.74 9.07
CA ALA A 89 -7.77 -5.98 9.64
C ALA A 89 -8.17 -7.03 8.60
N ILE A 90 -8.13 -6.71 7.30
CA ILE A 90 -8.45 -7.67 6.24
C ILE A 90 -7.29 -8.66 6.12
N PRO A 91 -7.54 -9.98 6.33
CA PRO A 91 -6.45 -10.96 6.24
C PRO A 91 -5.99 -11.19 4.81
N ARG A 92 -4.76 -11.67 4.66
CA ARG A 92 -4.21 -12.07 3.37
C ARG A 92 -5.11 -13.13 2.73
N GLY A 93 -5.39 -12.97 1.44
CA GLY A 93 -6.25 -13.87 0.69
C GLY A 93 -7.71 -13.45 0.67
N ASP A 94 -8.11 -12.51 1.52
CA ASP A 94 -9.46 -11.96 1.55
C ASP A 94 -9.50 -10.58 0.90
N VAL A 95 -10.65 -10.21 0.39
CA VAL A 95 -10.92 -8.87 -0.11
C VAL A 95 -12.27 -8.39 0.42
N LEU A 96 -12.41 -7.09 0.57
CA LEU A 96 -13.70 -6.45 0.82
C LEU A 96 -13.96 -5.47 -0.32
N THR A 97 -15.23 -5.29 -0.67
CA THR A 97 -15.60 -4.23 -1.61
C THR A 97 -15.62 -2.88 -0.89
N TYR A 98 -15.52 -1.80 -1.65
CA TYR A 98 -15.67 -0.45 -1.10
C TYR A 98 -17.00 -0.31 -0.35
N GLY A 99 -18.07 -0.93 -0.88
CA GLY A 99 -19.38 -0.93 -0.23
C GLY A 99 -19.40 -1.68 1.09
N GLU A 100 -18.70 -2.80 1.18
CA GLU A 100 -18.60 -3.57 2.41
C GLU A 100 -17.84 -2.81 3.50
N VAL A 101 -16.73 -2.18 3.14
CA VAL A 101 -16.00 -1.33 4.09
C VAL A 101 -16.87 -0.15 4.53
N ALA A 102 -17.56 0.50 3.58
CA ALA A 102 -18.45 1.60 3.88
C ALA A 102 -19.55 1.20 4.88
N LYS A 103 -20.09 0.01 4.72
CA LYS A 103 -21.14 -0.51 5.61
C LYS A 103 -20.61 -0.68 7.04
N ILE A 104 -19.39 -1.18 7.18
CA ILE A 104 -18.76 -1.39 8.49
C ILE A 104 -18.61 -0.07 9.25
N ILE A 105 -18.24 1.00 8.55
CA ILE A 105 -17.97 2.30 9.18
C ILE A 105 -19.14 3.29 9.12
N GLY A 106 -20.25 2.91 8.48
CA GLY A 106 -21.42 3.79 8.36
C GLY A 106 -21.21 4.94 7.39
N SER A 107 -20.60 4.67 6.23
CA SER A 107 -20.28 5.69 5.22
C SER A 107 -20.68 5.22 3.82
N ALA A 108 -20.14 5.87 2.79
CA ALA A 108 -20.41 5.57 1.40
C ALA A 108 -19.19 5.02 0.70
N PRO A 109 -19.33 4.15 -0.32
CA PRO A 109 -18.20 3.56 -1.04
C PRO A 109 -17.23 4.61 -1.61
N ARG A 110 -17.75 5.72 -2.10
CA ARG A 110 -16.92 6.80 -2.66
C ARG A 110 -15.99 7.40 -1.62
N ALA A 111 -16.49 7.63 -0.41
CA ALA A 111 -15.68 8.17 0.68
C ALA A 111 -14.57 7.18 1.08
N VAL A 112 -14.88 5.89 1.09
CA VAL A 112 -13.90 4.83 1.32
C VAL A 112 -12.83 4.85 0.23
N GLY A 113 -13.22 4.96 -1.03
CA GLY A 113 -12.29 5.04 -2.16
C GLY A 113 -11.34 6.22 -2.04
N GLN A 114 -11.84 7.38 -1.62
CA GLN A 114 -11.00 8.57 -1.39
C GLN A 114 -10.00 8.33 -0.27
N ALA A 115 -10.42 7.71 0.83
CA ALA A 115 -9.53 7.39 1.94
C ALA A 115 -8.47 6.36 1.54
N CYS A 116 -8.82 5.38 0.71
CA CYS A 116 -7.86 4.42 0.16
C CYS A 116 -6.82 5.12 -0.70
N GLY A 117 -7.24 6.04 -1.56
CA GLY A 117 -6.31 6.79 -2.41
C GLY A 117 -5.37 7.70 -1.63
N ALA A 118 -5.78 8.12 -0.43
CA ALA A 118 -4.97 8.97 0.44
C ALA A 118 -4.05 8.18 1.37
N ASN A 119 -3.98 6.86 1.26
CA ASN A 119 -3.17 6.01 2.12
C ASN A 119 -1.68 6.31 1.95
N TRP A 120 -1.02 6.71 3.05
CA TRP A 120 0.41 7.00 3.08
C TRP A 120 1.26 5.73 3.24
N PHE A 121 0.66 4.61 3.61
CA PHE A 121 1.36 3.38 3.96
C PHE A 121 0.81 2.19 3.17
N PRO A 122 0.74 2.29 1.81
CA PRO A 122 0.28 1.15 1.03
C PRO A 122 1.17 -0.07 1.33
N LEU A 123 0.67 -1.24 1.11
CA LEU A 123 1.30 -2.51 1.45
C LEU A 123 1.15 -2.85 2.94
N VAL A 124 1.55 -1.95 3.84
CA VAL A 124 1.38 -2.15 5.29
C VAL A 124 -0.10 -2.00 5.65
N ILE A 125 -0.73 -0.94 5.17
CA ILE A 125 -2.20 -0.81 5.21
C ILE A 125 -2.68 -1.26 3.83
N ALA A 126 -3.19 -2.47 3.75
CA ALA A 126 -3.35 -3.22 2.51
C ALA A 126 -4.57 -2.77 1.69
N CYS A 127 -4.55 -1.54 1.19
CA CYS A 127 -5.63 -1.00 0.35
C CYS A 127 -5.85 -1.81 -0.92
N HIS A 128 -4.89 -2.59 -1.36
CA HIS A 128 -5.07 -3.50 -2.49
C HIS A 128 -6.11 -4.59 -2.22
N ARG A 129 -6.46 -4.83 -0.96
CA ARG A 129 -7.50 -5.80 -0.55
C ARG A 129 -8.91 -5.19 -0.58
N VAL A 130 -9.05 -3.96 -1.07
CA VAL A 130 -10.37 -3.34 -1.27
C VAL A 130 -10.62 -3.23 -2.76
N THR A 131 -11.73 -3.80 -3.22
CA THR A 131 -12.06 -3.91 -4.64
C THR A 131 -13.44 -3.33 -4.93
N ALA A 132 -13.75 -3.11 -6.21
CA ALA A 132 -15.10 -2.77 -6.63
C ALA A 132 -15.95 -4.04 -6.73
N THR A 133 -17.26 -3.88 -6.69
CA THR A 133 -18.18 -4.98 -6.97
C THR A 133 -17.95 -5.42 -8.42
N GLY A 134 -17.56 -6.68 -8.60
CA GLY A 134 -17.35 -7.25 -9.91
C GLY A 134 -16.02 -6.91 -10.59
N GLY A 135 -15.06 -6.30 -9.89
CA GLY A 135 -13.76 -5.98 -10.48
C GLY A 135 -12.76 -5.39 -9.50
N LEU A 136 -11.61 -4.99 -10.01
CA LEU A 136 -10.51 -4.45 -9.19
C LEU A 136 -10.86 -3.12 -8.52
N GLY A 137 -11.62 -2.26 -9.20
CA GLY A 137 -11.74 -0.87 -8.80
C GLY A 137 -10.47 -0.08 -9.11
N GLY A 138 -10.38 1.13 -8.58
CA GLY A 138 -9.19 1.96 -8.73
C GLY A 138 -8.09 1.62 -7.73
N PHE A 139 -6.94 2.27 -7.87
CA PHE A 139 -5.85 2.15 -6.93
C PHE A 139 -4.99 3.41 -6.96
N SER A 140 -4.70 3.98 -5.79
CA SER A 140 -3.93 5.21 -5.65
C SER A 140 -4.51 6.36 -6.49
N HIS A 141 -5.84 6.50 -6.52
CA HIS A 141 -6.60 7.44 -7.36
C HIS A 141 -6.44 7.17 -8.86
N ASP A 142 -5.96 6.01 -9.27
CA ASP A 142 -5.79 5.62 -10.66
C ASP A 142 -6.75 4.49 -10.98
N ASP A 143 -7.66 4.72 -11.92
CA ASP A 143 -8.62 3.70 -12.38
C ASP A 143 -8.33 3.22 -13.80
N ASN A 144 -7.19 3.61 -14.37
CA ASN A 144 -6.76 3.14 -15.68
C ASN A 144 -6.32 1.67 -15.60
N ALA A 145 -7.10 0.77 -16.19
CA ALA A 145 -6.85 -0.67 -16.11
C ALA A 145 -5.49 -1.10 -16.70
N ALA A 146 -4.92 -0.31 -17.60
CA ALA A 146 -3.59 -0.55 -18.17
C ALA A 146 -2.49 0.21 -17.41
N GLY A 147 -2.85 0.96 -16.36
CA GLY A 147 -1.91 1.79 -15.64
C GLY A 147 -1.01 1.01 -14.69
N PHE A 148 0.09 1.66 -14.32
CA PHE A 148 1.08 1.10 -13.41
C PHE A 148 0.47 0.65 -12.08
N HIS A 149 -0.33 1.52 -11.44
CA HIS A 149 -0.89 1.22 -10.12
C HIS A 149 -1.85 0.03 -10.13
N LEU A 150 -2.69 -0.10 -11.15
CA LEU A 150 -3.56 -1.26 -11.24
C LEU A 150 -2.78 -2.54 -11.54
N GLY A 151 -1.68 -2.43 -12.27
CA GLY A 151 -0.74 -3.54 -12.44
C GLY A 151 -0.15 -4.00 -11.12
N VAL A 152 0.23 -3.07 -10.25
CA VAL A 152 0.71 -3.37 -8.89
C VAL A 152 -0.39 -4.07 -8.09
N LYS A 153 -1.60 -3.55 -8.13
CA LYS A 153 -2.74 -4.14 -7.42
C LYS A 153 -3.00 -5.58 -7.85
N ARG A 154 -2.99 -5.84 -9.16
CA ARG A 154 -3.14 -7.20 -9.68
C ARG A 154 -2.04 -8.12 -9.19
N TRP A 155 -0.79 -7.64 -9.23
CA TRP A 155 0.33 -8.44 -8.77
C TRP A 155 0.20 -8.80 -7.30
N LEU A 156 -0.14 -7.82 -6.47
CA LEU A 156 -0.28 -8.04 -5.02
C LEU A 156 -1.40 -9.04 -4.72
N LEU A 157 -2.54 -8.91 -5.36
CA LEU A 157 -3.66 -9.83 -5.15
C LEU A 157 -3.31 -11.24 -5.61
N ALA A 158 -2.67 -11.39 -6.77
CA ALA A 158 -2.21 -12.69 -7.25
C ALA A 158 -1.18 -13.30 -6.31
N HIS A 159 -0.26 -12.51 -5.81
CA HIS A 159 0.75 -12.92 -4.83
C HIS A 159 0.08 -13.46 -3.56
N GLU A 160 -1.04 -12.88 -3.17
CA GLU A 160 -1.79 -13.29 -1.98
C GLU A 160 -2.79 -14.41 -2.26
N GLY A 161 -2.86 -14.91 -3.48
CA GLY A 161 -3.74 -16.01 -3.85
C GLY A 161 -5.15 -15.61 -4.26
N VAL A 162 -5.41 -14.33 -4.52
CA VAL A 162 -6.71 -13.84 -4.98
C VAL A 162 -6.70 -13.80 -6.50
N THR A 163 -7.54 -14.62 -7.14
CA THR A 163 -7.50 -14.83 -8.59
C THR A 163 -8.79 -14.47 -9.34
N ASP A 164 -9.85 -14.14 -8.62
CA ASP A 164 -11.18 -13.95 -9.20
C ASP A 164 -11.66 -12.48 -9.18
N VAL A 165 -10.72 -11.56 -9.33
CA VAL A 165 -11.01 -10.13 -9.39
C VAL A 165 -10.58 -9.51 -10.70
#